data_416ff44e5761427c324d00605961a85f
#
_entry.id   416ff44e5761427c324d00605961a85f
#
_cell.length_a   1.000
_cell.length_b   1.000
_cell.length_c   1.000
_cell.angle_alpha   90.00
_cell.angle_beta   90.00
_cell.angle_gamma   90.00
#
_symmetry.space_group_name_H-M   'P 1'
#
loop_
_entity.id
_entity.type
_entity.pdbx_description
1 polymer ?
#
loop_
_entity_poly.entity_id
_entity_poly.type
_entity_poly.pdbx_seq_one_letter_code
_entity_poly.pdbx_strand_id
1 'polypeptide(L)'
;MEMAALAPACGVEVTGVSLAEAEGDTLDAIKQAIYTHGIALFRGQDDFTPDAHIAFARRWGGIDINNYFPLTDDHPEIAVVRKRADQVTNIGGGWHTDHSYDQIPAMGSILVARTLPPSGGDTLWAHMGEAYDALSDELKQEIEGLEAFHTADHIYEEGGL
;
A
#
# COMPACT_ATOMS: atom_id res chain seq x y z
N MET A 1 -14.73 0.63 17.00
CA MET A 1 -13.71 0.08 16.09
C MET A 1 -13.35 -1.31 16.58
N GLU A 2 -13.40 -2.31 15.69
CA GLU A 2 -13.03 -3.69 15.96
C GLU A 2 -11.93 -4.10 14.99
N MET A 3 -11.07 -5.03 15.40
CA MET A 3 -9.94 -5.50 14.59
C MET A 3 -9.92 -7.02 14.54
N ALA A 4 -9.74 -7.58 13.35
CA ALA A 4 -9.63 -9.02 13.12
C ALA A 4 -8.49 -9.32 12.15
N ALA A 5 -7.61 -10.27 12.48
CA ALA A 5 -6.52 -10.66 11.60
C ALA A 5 -7.07 -11.21 10.27
N LEU A 6 -6.49 -10.77 9.15
CA LEU A 6 -6.81 -11.29 7.80
C LEU A 6 -6.07 -12.60 7.52
N ALA A 7 -4.84 -12.68 7.99
CA ALA A 7 -3.99 -13.87 7.89
C ALA A 7 -3.07 -13.94 9.12
N PRO A 8 -2.46 -15.10 9.40
CA PRO A 8 -1.62 -15.28 10.59
C PRO A 8 -0.44 -14.31 10.66
N ALA A 9 0.16 -13.96 9.52
CA ALA A 9 1.40 -13.20 9.47
C ALA A 9 1.26 -11.81 8.82
N CYS A 10 0.12 -11.47 8.24
CA CYS A 10 -0.04 -10.20 7.52
C CYS A 10 -1.50 -9.76 7.45
N GLY A 11 -1.72 -8.51 7.77
CA GLY A 11 -2.99 -7.84 7.56
C GLY A 11 -4.00 -7.92 8.69
N VAL A 12 -4.72 -6.82 8.87
CA VAL A 12 -5.83 -6.71 9.81
C VAL A 12 -7.03 -6.05 9.12
N GLU A 13 -8.23 -6.59 9.32
CA GLU A 13 -9.47 -5.92 8.95
C GLU A 13 -9.94 -5.05 10.13
N VAL A 14 -10.23 -3.81 9.84
CA VAL A 14 -10.71 -2.82 10.81
C VAL A 14 -12.13 -2.42 10.44
N THR A 15 -13.07 -2.59 11.37
CA THR A 15 -14.48 -2.28 11.18
C THR A 15 -14.99 -1.27 12.20
N GLY A 16 -16.15 -0.68 11.93
CA GLY A 16 -16.79 0.28 12.85
C GLY A 16 -16.04 1.61 12.97
N VAL A 17 -15.40 2.05 11.88
CA VAL A 17 -14.70 3.34 11.80
C VAL A 17 -14.91 3.97 10.42
N SER A 18 -15.11 5.29 10.38
CA SER A 18 -15.00 6.10 9.16
C SER A 18 -13.59 6.68 9.08
N LEU A 19 -12.88 6.42 7.98
CA LEU A 19 -11.55 6.99 7.73
C LEU A 19 -11.62 8.50 7.47
N ALA A 20 -12.74 8.99 6.94
CA ALA A 20 -12.96 10.42 6.75
C ALA A 20 -12.92 11.18 8.09
N GLU A 21 -13.42 10.55 9.16
CA GLU A 21 -13.55 11.14 10.49
C GLU A 21 -12.48 10.70 11.49
N ALA A 22 -11.59 9.74 11.11
CA ALA A 22 -10.62 9.16 12.03
C ALA A 22 -9.57 10.18 12.49
N GLU A 23 -9.61 10.57 13.76
CA GLU A 23 -8.70 11.52 14.39
C GLU A 23 -8.30 11.06 15.81
N GLY A 24 -7.30 11.71 16.40
CA GLY A 24 -6.86 11.45 17.78
C GLY A 24 -6.58 9.97 18.03
N ASP A 25 -7.09 9.44 19.14
CA ASP A 25 -6.87 8.05 19.58
C ASP A 25 -7.29 7.02 18.52
N THR A 26 -8.32 7.31 17.73
CA THR A 26 -8.76 6.43 16.63
C THR A 26 -7.70 6.34 15.52
N LEU A 27 -7.15 7.48 15.10
CA LEU A 27 -6.08 7.52 14.11
C LEU A 27 -4.82 6.83 14.64
N ASP A 28 -4.47 7.05 15.89
CA ASP A 28 -3.30 6.43 16.51
C ASP A 28 -3.45 4.91 16.59
N ALA A 29 -4.64 4.41 16.91
CA ALA A 29 -4.92 2.98 16.90
C ALA A 29 -4.82 2.38 15.48
N ILE A 30 -5.28 3.10 14.45
CA ILE A 30 -5.11 2.70 13.04
C ILE A 30 -3.63 2.64 12.67
N LYS A 31 -2.84 3.64 13.05
CA LYS A 31 -1.39 3.65 12.81
C LYS A 31 -0.71 2.45 13.46
N GLN A 32 -1.01 2.18 14.72
CA GLN A 32 -0.48 1.01 15.43
C GLN A 32 -0.88 -0.31 14.76
N ALA A 33 -2.12 -0.43 14.29
CA ALA A 33 -2.57 -1.61 13.57
C ALA A 33 -1.74 -1.85 12.30
N ILE A 34 -1.45 -0.81 11.52
CA ILE A 34 -0.63 -0.91 10.32
C ILE A 34 0.83 -1.24 10.65
N TYR A 35 1.41 -0.61 11.66
CA TYR A 35 2.78 -0.92 12.10
C TYR A 35 2.94 -2.35 12.58
N THR A 36 1.89 -2.90 13.20
CA THR A 36 1.92 -4.28 13.73
C THR A 36 1.64 -5.32 12.66
N HIS A 37 0.72 -5.04 11.74
CA HIS A 37 0.21 -6.05 10.79
C HIS A 37 0.65 -5.82 9.34
N GLY A 38 1.41 -4.76 9.06
CA GLY A 38 1.88 -4.39 7.73
C GLY A 38 0.83 -3.71 6.86
N ILE A 39 -0.42 -4.19 6.89
CA ILE A 39 -1.56 -3.58 6.18
C ILE A 39 -2.82 -3.57 7.05
N ALA A 40 -3.70 -2.62 6.78
CA ALA A 40 -5.06 -2.59 7.32
C ALA A 40 -6.08 -2.47 6.19
N LEU A 41 -7.13 -3.29 6.24
CA LEU A 41 -8.25 -3.28 5.32
C LEU A 41 -9.46 -2.64 5.99
N PHE A 42 -10.08 -1.70 5.32
CA PHE A 42 -11.27 -0.99 5.78
C PHE A 42 -12.40 -1.20 4.78
N ARG A 43 -13.52 -1.77 5.21
CA ARG A 43 -14.71 -1.94 4.38
C ARG A 43 -15.76 -0.87 4.66
N GLY A 44 -16.69 -0.68 3.71
CA GLY A 44 -17.84 0.20 3.91
C GLY A 44 -17.47 1.67 4.09
N GLN A 45 -16.45 2.13 3.37
CA GLN A 45 -15.99 3.53 3.40
C GLN A 45 -16.66 4.34 2.28
N ASP A 46 -18.00 4.39 2.28
CA ASP A 46 -18.79 5.05 1.22
C ASP A 46 -18.64 6.57 1.23
N ASP A 47 -18.33 7.13 2.39
CA ASP A 47 -18.07 8.55 2.63
C ASP A 47 -16.61 8.98 2.32
N PHE A 48 -15.75 8.03 1.96
CA PHE A 48 -14.33 8.30 1.68
C PHE A 48 -14.14 8.87 0.26
N THR A 49 -14.54 10.14 0.11
CA THR A 49 -14.42 10.92 -1.11
C THR A 49 -12.93 11.19 -1.46
N PRO A 50 -12.60 11.69 -2.68
CA PRO A 50 -11.25 12.13 -3.00
C PRO A 50 -10.68 13.15 -2.00
N ASP A 51 -11.48 14.14 -1.58
CA ASP A 51 -11.04 15.12 -0.57
C ASP A 51 -10.77 14.48 0.79
N ALA A 52 -11.64 13.56 1.23
CA ALA A 52 -11.45 12.83 2.48
C ALA A 52 -10.21 11.92 2.40
N HIS A 53 -9.94 11.30 1.25
CA HIS A 53 -8.75 10.50 1.00
C HIS A 53 -7.47 11.34 1.16
N ILE A 54 -7.40 12.50 0.53
CA ILE A 54 -6.28 13.43 0.65
C ILE A 54 -6.13 13.93 2.09
N ALA A 55 -7.24 14.31 2.73
CA ALA A 55 -7.23 14.78 4.12
C ALA A 55 -6.71 13.69 5.07
N PHE A 56 -7.14 12.44 4.89
CA PHE A 56 -6.66 11.30 5.67
C PHE A 56 -5.17 11.03 5.41
N ALA A 57 -4.73 11.04 4.15
CA ALA A 57 -3.31 10.86 3.80
C ALA A 57 -2.42 11.91 4.48
N ARG A 58 -2.84 13.16 4.52
CA ARG A 58 -2.09 14.26 5.18
C ARG A 58 -1.92 14.09 6.69
N ARG A 59 -2.74 13.26 7.34
CA ARG A 59 -2.58 12.89 8.77
C ARG A 59 -1.40 11.94 9.02
N TRP A 60 -0.85 11.37 7.96
CA TRP A 60 0.33 10.49 7.99
C TRP A 60 1.63 11.22 7.68
N GLY A 61 1.55 12.35 6.99
CA GLY A 61 2.70 13.15 6.60
C GLY A 61 2.51 13.88 5.28
N GLY A 62 3.61 14.21 4.62
CA GLY A 62 3.59 14.76 3.26
C GLY A 62 3.08 13.71 2.27
N ILE A 63 2.35 14.15 1.26
CA ILE A 63 1.93 13.28 0.17
C ILE A 63 3.01 13.31 -0.90
N ASP A 64 3.48 12.14 -1.29
CA ASP A 64 4.30 11.96 -2.47
C ASP A 64 3.40 11.88 -3.70
N ILE A 65 3.63 12.80 -4.66
CA ILE A 65 2.82 12.85 -5.89
C ILE A 65 3.44 11.89 -6.90
N ASN A 66 2.66 10.88 -7.26
CA ASN A 66 3.11 9.89 -8.24
C ASN A 66 3.25 10.52 -9.63
N ASN A 67 4.44 10.38 -10.23
CA ASN A 67 4.75 10.94 -11.54
C ASN A 67 4.56 9.95 -12.70
N TYR A 68 4.15 8.73 -12.43
CA TYR A 68 4.12 7.62 -13.40
C TYR A 68 2.72 7.21 -13.81
N PHE A 69 1.73 7.44 -12.96
CA PHE A 69 0.34 7.14 -13.27
C PHE A 69 -0.45 8.41 -13.63
N PRO A 70 -1.51 8.28 -14.43
CA PRO A 70 -2.42 9.39 -14.67
C PRO A 70 -2.98 9.92 -13.35
N LEU A 71 -2.86 11.22 -13.15
CA LEU A 71 -3.46 11.93 -12.03
C LEU A 71 -4.87 12.38 -12.40
N THR A 72 -5.70 12.66 -11.41
CA THR A 72 -6.99 13.31 -11.68
C THR A 72 -6.79 14.82 -11.81
N ASP A 73 -7.53 15.46 -12.71
CA ASP A 73 -7.39 16.91 -12.96
C ASP A 73 -7.69 17.76 -11.71
N ASP A 74 -8.68 17.31 -10.90
CA ASP A 74 -9.12 18.03 -9.71
C ASP A 74 -8.33 17.65 -8.44
N HIS A 75 -7.65 16.49 -8.44
CA HIS A 75 -6.93 15.95 -7.27
C HIS A 75 -5.59 15.36 -7.71
N PRO A 76 -4.58 16.19 -7.96
CA PRO A 76 -3.28 15.73 -8.47
C PRO A 76 -2.51 14.84 -7.47
N GLU A 77 -2.94 14.80 -6.22
CA GLU A 77 -2.39 13.88 -5.21
C GLU A 77 -2.87 12.43 -5.37
N ILE A 78 -3.88 12.19 -6.23
CA ILE A 78 -4.47 10.86 -6.43
C ILE A 78 -4.07 10.30 -7.79
N ALA A 79 -3.27 9.26 -7.77
CA ALA A 79 -2.95 8.47 -8.95
C ALA A 79 -4.06 7.44 -9.25
N VAL A 80 -4.42 7.31 -10.53
CA VAL A 80 -5.48 6.38 -10.97
C VAL A 80 -4.85 5.15 -11.60
N VAL A 81 -5.00 4.01 -10.93
CA VAL A 81 -4.62 2.71 -11.48
C VAL A 81 -5.86 2.05 -12.07
N ARG A 82 -5.86 1.83 -13.38
CA ARG A 82 -6.99 1.22 -14.09
C ARG A 82 -6.51 0.05 -14.94
N LYS A 83 -7.15 -1.09 -14.77
CA LYS A 83 -7.03 -2.22 -15.70
C LYS A 83 -8.23 -2.26 -16.65
N ARG A 84 -7.98 -2.23 -17.95
CA ARG A 84 -9.01 -2.35 -18.96
C ARG A 84 -9.34 -3.83 -19.21
N ALA A 85 -10.53 -4.11 -19.74
CA ALA A 85 -11.00 -5.48 -20.01
C ALA A 85 -10.13 -6.22 -21.07
N ASP A 86 -9.49 -5.48 -21.97
CA ASP A 86 -8.61 -6.00 -23.03
C ASP A 86 -7.13 -6.13 -22.60
N GLN A 87 -6.78 -5.66 -21.41
CA GLN A 87 -5.41 -5.65 -20.91
C GLN A 87 -5.04 -7.02 -20.32
N VAL A 88 -4.06 -7.68 -20.91
CA VAL A 88 -3.60 -9.01 -20.49
C VAL A 88 -2.49 -8.96 -19.43
N THR A 89 -1.70 -7.89 -19.41
CA THR A 89 -0.63 -7.70 -18.41
C THR A 89 -1.18 -7.02 -17.17
N ASN A 90 -0.65 -7.38 -16.01
CA ASN A 90 -0.98 -6.73 -14.74
C ASN A 90 0.07 -5.66 -14.42
N ILE A 91 -0.39 -4.48 -14.02
CA ILE A 91 0.46 -3.48 -13.37
C ILE A 91 0.80 -4.04 -11.99
N GLY A 92 2.08 -4.08 -11.64
CA GLY A 92 2.52 -4.63 -10.36
C GLY A 92 2.27 -6.14 -10.22
N GLY A 93 2.34 -6.90 -11.32
CA GLY A 93 2.07 -8.36 -11.33
C GLY A 93 3.15 -9.23 -10.67
N GLY A 94 4.32 -8.67 -10.34
CA GLY A 94 5.39 -9.34 -9.59
C GLY A 94 5.50 -8.80 -8.16
N TRP A 95 6.15 -9.55 -7.27
CA TRP A 95 6.48 -9.06 -5.93
C TRP A 95 7.44 -7.88 -6.02
N HIS A 96 7.11 -6.79 -5.36
CA HIS A 96 7.90 -5.56 -5.33
C HIS A 96 7.63 -4.78 -4.05
N THR A 97 8.47 -3.82 -3.76
CA THR A 97 8.25 -2.78 -2.76
C THR A 97 8.09 -1.46 -3.51
N ASP A 98 7.01 -0.73 -3.22
CA ASP A 98 6.76 0.56 -3.84
C ASP A 98 7.85 1.57 -3.47
N HIS A 99 8.30 2.35 -4.46
CA HIS A 99 9.19 3.51 -4.31
C HIS A 99 10.51 3.24 -3.55
N SER A 100 10.95 1.99 -3.42
CA SER A 100 12.18 1.63 -2.71
C SER A 100 13.46 2.18 -3.35
N TYR A 101 13.38 2.67 -4.59
CA TYR A 101 14.45 3.31 -5.35
C TYR A 101 14.58 4.82 -5.04
N ASP A 102 13.63 5.44 -4.38
CA ASP A 102 13.69 6.84 -3.97
C ASP A 102 14.63 7.01 -2.78
N GLN A 103 15.31 8.16 -2.71
CA GLN A 103 16.17 8.47 -1.55
C GLN A 103 15.39 8.58 -0.24
N ILE A 104 14.14 9.00 -0.31
CA ILE A 104 13.19 9.07 0.80
C ILE A 104 11.91 8.37 0.32
N PRO A 105 11.82 7.04 0.46
CA PRO A 105 10.64 6.31 0.05
C PRO A 105 9.39 6.78 0.79
N ALA A 106 8.25 6.78 0.11
CA ALA A 106 6.97 6.98 0.77
C ALA A 106 6.76 5.92 1.86
N MET A 107 6.21 6.33 3.00
CA MET A 107 5.98 5.43 4.13
C MET A 107 5.03 4.27 3.78
N GLY A 108 4.11 4.50 2.87
CA GLY A 108 3.12 3.52 2.41
C GLY A 108 2.13 4.13 1.43
N SER A 109 1.18 3.32 1.00
CA SER A 109 0.16 3.69 0.04
C SER A 109 -1.24 3.50 0.62
N ILE A 110 -2.17 4.39 0.26
CA ILE A 110 -3.58 4.26 0.60
C ILE A 110 -4.34 3.96 -0.69
N LEU A 111 -4.80 2.73 -0.84
CA LEU A 111 -5.51 2.27 -2.03
C LEU A 111 -7.02 2.30 -1.79
N VAL A 112 -7.75 2.92 -2.69
CA VAL A 112 -9.22 2.98 -2.64
C VAL A 112 -9.81 2.29 -3.85
N ALA A 113 -10.42 1.13 -3.65
CA ALA A 113 -11.07 0.38 -4.72
C ALA A 113 -12.39 1.06 -5.10
N ARG A 114 -12.47 1.61 -6.32
CA ARG A 114 -13.69 2.25 -6.87
C ARG A 114 -14.51 1.30 -7.71
N THR A 115 -13.85 0.40 -8.43
CA THR A 115 -14.50 -0.61 -9.27
C THR A 115 -13.72 -1.90 -9.16
N LEU A 116 -14.40 -2.96 -8.78
CA LEU A 116 -13.83 -4.30 -8.66
C LEU A 116 -14.50 -5.24 -9.65
N PRO A 117 -13.78 -6.22 -10.22
CA PRO A 117 -14.38 -7.29 -10.98
C PRO A 117 -15.18 -8.21 -10.04
N PRO A 118 -16.15 -8.99 -10.58
CA PRO A 118 -16.92 -9.94 -9.78
C PRO A 118 -16.07 -11.08 -9.21
N SER A 119 -14.88 -11.33 -9.78
CA SER A 119 -13.92 -12.34 -9.31
C SER A 119 -12.52 -12.04 -9.84
N GLY A 120 -11.49 -12.41 -9.09
CA GLY A 120 -10.09 -12.16 -9.41
C GLY A 120 -9.67 -10.70 -9.20
N GLY A 121 -8.44 -10.40 -9.60
CA GLY A 121 -7.86 -9.08 -9.39
C GLY A 121 -7.40 -8.85 -7.94
N ASP A 122 -7.13 -9.92 -7.22
CA ASP A 122 -6.67 -9.85 -5.84
C ASP A 122 -5.31 -9.15 -5.72
N THR A 123 -5.14 -8.35 -4.69
CA THR A 123 -3.85 -7.81 -4.31
C THR A 123 -3.25 -8.67 -3.21
N LEU A 124 -2.04 -9.16 -3.44
CA LEU A 124 -1.32 -9.99 -2.48
C LEU A 124 -0.29 -9.15 -1.71
N TRP A 125 -0.14 -9.47 -0.43
CA TRP A 125 0.76 -8.75 0.47
C TRP A 125 1.63 -9.72 1.24
N ALA A 126 2.89 -9.32 1.50
CA ALA A 126 3.79 -10.05 2.39
C ALA A 126 4.35 -9.09 3.45
N HIS A 127 4.33 -9.53 4.70
CA HIS A 127 4.92 -8.76 5.80
C HIS A 127 6.42 -9.09 5.88
N MET A 128 7.27 -8.18 5.43
CA MET A 128 8.71 -8.44 5.34
C MET A 128 9.40 -8.60 6.69
N GLY A 129 8.88 -7.95 7.75
CA GLY A 129 9.36 -8.17 9.12
C GLY A 129 9.14 -9.61 9.57
N GLU A 130 7.92 -10.14 9.42
CA GLU A 130 7.59 -11.53 9.73
C GLU A 130 8.38 -12.52 8.85
N ALA A 131 8.58 -12.17 7.58
CA ALA A 131 9.42 -12.98 6.68
C ALA A 131 10.87 -13.05 7.16
N TYR A 132 11.44 -11.94 7.61
CA TYR A 132 12.77 -11.91 8.19
C TYR A 132 12.84 -12.69 9.51
N ASP A 133 11.86 -12.53 10.39
CA ASP A 133 11.83 -13.21 11.68
C ASP A 133 11.74 -14.73 11.53
N ALA A 134 11.11 -15.20 10.46
CA ALA A 134 11.01 -16.63 10.11
C ALA A 134 12.28 -17.23 9.49
N LEU A 135 13.30 -16.43 9.16
CA LEU A 135 14.58 -16.94 8.67
C LEU A 135 15.32 -17.69 9.77
N SER A 136 16.11 -18.71 9.38
CA SER A 136 17.03 -19.34 10.31
C SER A 136 18.17 -18.38 10.74
N ASP A 137 18.78 -18.66 11.89
CA ASP A 137 19.89 -17.84 12.39
C ASP A 137 21.07 -17.82 11.40
N GLU A 138 21.31 -18.92 10.68
CA GLU A 138 22.35 -19.01 9.67
C GLU A 138 22.07 -18.05 8.50
N LEU A 139 20.83 -18.00 8.00
CA LEU A 139 20.46 -17.09 6.92
C LEU A 139 20.51 -15.63 7.37
N LYS A 140 20.06 -15.33 8.62
CA LYS A 140 20.20 -13.98 9.17
C LYS A 140 21.64 -13.53 9.23
N GLN A 141 22.56 -14.41 9.66
CA GLN A 141 23.99 -14.13 9.67
C GLN A 141 24.59 -13.96 8.26
N GLU A 142 24.13 -14.75 7.29
CA GLU A 142 24.59 -14.65 5.91
C GLU A 142 24.24 -13.32 5.25
N ILE A 143 23.03 -12.79 5.54
CA ILE A 143 22.57 -11.52 4.96
C ILE A 143 22.94 -10.28 5.80
N GLU A 144 23.51 -10.48 6.99
CA GLU A 144 23.92 -9.38 7.85
C GLU A 144 25.00 -8.52 7.17
N GLY A 145 24.73 -7.24 7.06
CA GLY A 145 25.65 -6.28 6.43
C GLY A 145 25.65 -6.30 4.89
N LEU A 146 24.79 -7.09 4.25
CA LEU A 146 24.56 -6.99 2.81
C LEU A 146 23.78 -5.72 2.48
N GLU A 147 24.10 -5.12 1.35
CA GLU A 147 23.40 -3.97 0.78
C GLU A 147 22.76 -4.38 -0.55
N ALA A 148 21.57 -3.82 -0.82
CA ALA A 148 20.89 -3.99 -2.10
C ALA A 148 20.77 -2.64 -2.80
N PHE A 149 21.12 -2.59 -4.08
CA PHE A 149 20.86 -1.42 -4.91
C PHE A 149 19.45 -1.50 -5.49
N HIS A 150 18.62 -0.52 -5.16
CA HIS A 150 17.26 -0.41 -5.66
C HIS A 150 17.23 0.55 -6.85
N THR A 151 16.67 0.10 -7.98
CA THR A 151 16.53 0.90 -9.20
C THR A 151 15.17 0.67 -9.82
N ALA A 152 14.67 1.70 -10.51
CA ALA A 152 13.46 1.66 -11.30
C ALA A 152 13.74 1.44 -12.81
N ASP A 153 14.97 1.24 -13.23
CA ASP A 153 15.35 1.17 -14.64
C ASP A 153 14.54 0.12 -15.41
N HIS A 154 14.29 -1.04 -14.80
CA HIS A 154 13.50 -2.12 -15.40
C HIS A 154 12.02 -1.76 -15.64
N ILE A 155 11.53 -0.69 -15.03
CA ILE A 155 10.14 -0.21 -15.21
C ILE A 155 10.08 0.82 -16.35
N TYR A 156 11.17 1.58 -16.55
CA TYR A 156 11.24 2.74 -17.44
C TYR A 156 12.11 2.52 -18.69
N GLU A 157 12.63 1.33 -18.92
CA GLU A 157 13.20 0.99 -20.22
C GLU A 157 12.12 1.04 -21.30
N GLU A 158 12.46 1.55 -22.50
CA GLU A 158 11.54 1.76 -23.61
C GLU A 158 10.71 0.50 -23.90
N GLY A 159 9.42 0.55 -23.52
CA GLY A 159 8.45 -0.54 -23.69
C GLY A 159 7.90 -1.12 -22.39
N GLY A 160 8.25 -0.61 -21.22
CA GLY A 160 7.90 -1.16 -19.89
C GLY A 160 6.55 -0.73 -19.32
N LEU A 161 5.78 0.18 -19.93
CA LEU A 161 4.39 0.53 -19.54
C LEU A 161 3.55 0.86 -20.78
#